data_acc4d53ce4722f36b92b4d2c36f7a3ee
#
_entry.id   acc4d53ce4722f36b92b4d2c36f7a3ee
#
_cell.length_a   1.000
_cell.length_b   1.000
_cell.length_c   1.000
_cell.angle_alpha   90.00
_cell.angle_beta   90.00
_cell.angle_gamma   90.00
#
_symmetry.space_group_name_H-M   'P 1'
#
loop_
_entity.id
_entity.type
_entity.pdbx_description
1 polymer ?
#
loop_
_entity_poly.entity_id
_entity_poly.type
_entity_poly.pdbx_seq_one_letter_code
_entity_poly.pdbx_strand_id
1 'polypeptide(L)'
;MYIMIKIDNGIISLAVDECGAQMRSLCDLCKGREYLWQADPAVWGRTAPVLFPAVGKMHTDGYIYENERYPMAKHGFARDAQFEVEEKSEGSLTLVYTPDEKIKAMYPFDFVFRARFTLEGRKLSFSYEVENTGDKTMYFSLGAHPGFFCEFGDKIVFEKEENVTALFFNEADRPNENAAPVVLCGKAELTLTREFFESGSLCLPPVASEGVRLERDGKAYMKMHFGKVPHLWLWAKPHANFVCIEPWYGADECVPVETLKDKKGIISLEAGKTFVFPITVEI
;
A
#
# COMPACT_ATOMS: atom_id res chain seq x y z
N MET A 1 16.22 17.50 -6.03
CA MET A 1 14.90 18.02 -6.46
C MET A 1 14.21 16.83 -7.11
N TYR A 2 13.15 16.29 -6.49
CA TYR A 2 12.44 15.12 -7.05
C TYR A 2 11.66 15.57 -8.28
N ILE A 3 11.71 14.80 -9.36
CA ILE A 3 10.97 15.07 -10.58
C ILE A 3 9.57 14.51 -10.42
N MET A 4 8.58 15.38 -10.39
CA MET A 4 7.18 15.00 -10.31
C MET A 4 6.60 14.93 -11.72
N ILE A 5 6.10 13.75 -12.08
CA ILE A 5 5.52 13.49 -13.41
C ILE A 5 4.02 13.62 -13.29
N LYS A 6 3.42 14.44 -14.13
CA LYS A 6 1.97 14.61 -14.19
C LYS A 6 1.40 13.98 -15.46
N ILE A 7 0.28 13.29 -15.31
CA ILE A 7 -0.61 12.82 -16.37
C ILE A 7 -2.04 13.30 -16.07
N ASP A 8 -2.85 13.51 -17.10
CA ASP A 8 -4.27 13.84 -16.94
C ASP A 8 -5.07 13.38 -18.18
N ASN A 9 -6.38 13.25 -18.01
CA ASN A 9 -7.32 12.91 -19.08
C ASN A 9 -8.39 14.00 -19.29
N GLY A 10 -8.15 15.20 -18.80
CA GLY A 10 -9.07 16.33 -18.85
C GLY A 10 -10.17 16.31 -17.77
N ILE A 11 -10.34 15.20 -17.04
CA ILE A 11 -11.34 15.03 -15.97
C ILE A 11 -10.65 14.90 -14.61
N ILE A 12 -9.64 14.05 -14.54
CA ILE A 12 -8.79 13.87 -13.36
C ILE A 12 -7.32 13.96 -13.74
N SER A 13 -6.49 14.32 -12.77
CA SER A 13 -5.03 14.32 -12.94
C SER A 13 -4.36 13.54 -11.83
N LEU A 14 -3.23 12.90 -12.16
CA LEU A 14 -2.35 12.21 -11.25
C LEU A 14 -0.95 12.80 -11.33
N ALA A 15 -0.34 13.06 -10.17
CA ALA A 15 1.08 13.39 -10.07
C ALA A 15 1.80 12.24 -9.35
N VAL A 16 2.90 11.77 -9.93
CA VAL A 16 3.72 10.67 -9.41
C VAL A 16 5.16 11.14 -9.28
N ASP A 17 5.78 10.83 -8.16
CA ASP A 17 7.19 11.07 -7.91
C ASP A 17 8.01 9.87 -8.44
N GLU A 18 9.11 10.11 -9.13
CA GLU A 18 10.03 9.05 -9.54
C GLU A 18 10.64 8.33 -8.33
N CYS A 19 10.82 9.03 -7.21
CA CYS A 19 11.24 8.40 -5.97
C CYS A 19 10.10 7.57 -5.38
N GLY A 20 10.28 6.25 -5.40
CA GLY A 20 9.32 5.28 -4.90
C GLY A 20 8.11 5.07 -5.78
N ALA A 21 8.09 5.60 -7.03
CA ALA A 21 6.91 5.62 -7.90
C ALA A 21 5.64 6.07 -7.14
N GLN A 22 5.83 7.04 -6.25
CA GLN A 22 4.82 7.40 -5.24
C GLN A 22 3.81 8.39 -5.80
N MET A 23 2.53 8.04 -5.78
CA MET A 23 1.45 8.99 -6.08
C MET A 23 1.48 10.14 -5.06
N ARG A 24 1.46 11.39 -5.55
CA ARG A 24 1.50 12.60 -4.74
C ARG A 24 0.22 13.42 -4.79
N SER A 25 -0.54 13.29 -5.87
CA SER A 25 -1.80 14.01 -6.07
C SER A 25 -2.72 13.17 -6.94
N LEU A 26 -3.99 13.08 -6.58
CA LEU A 26 -5.10 12.60 -7.41
C LEU A 26 -6.21 13.65 -7.32
N CYS A 27 -6.33 14.47 -8.36
CA CYS A 27 -7.20 15.64 -8.36
C CYS A 27 -8.35 15.51 -9.36
N ASP A 28 -9.58 15.81 -8.91
CA ASP A 28 -10.72 16.09 -9.78
C ASP A 28 -10.55 17.49 -10.38
N LEU A 29 -10.26 17.58 -11.66
CA LEU A 29 -10.00 18.86 -12.34
C LEU A 29 -11.23 19.75 -12.44
N CYS A 30 -12.44 19.13 -12.47
CA CYS A 30 -13.70 19.88 -12.55
C CYS A 30 -14.05 20.54 -11.23
N LYS A 31 -13.75 19.90 -10.10
CA LYS A 31 -14.07 20.38 -8.76
C LYS A 31 -12.89 21.05 -8.05
N GLY A 32 -11.66 20.91 -8.60
CA GLY A 32 -10.44 21.33 -7.93
C GLY A 32 -10.19 20.59 -6.61
N ARG A 33 -10.70 19.34 -6.49
CA ARG A 33 -10.63 18.58 -5.26
C ARG A 33 -9.48 17.57 -5.29
N GLU A 34 -8.59 17.67 -4.29
CA GLU A 34 -7.54 16.70 -4.04
C GLU A 34 -8.10 15.54 -3.18
N TYR A 35 -7.71 14.31 -3.52
CA TYR A 35 -8.15 13.11 -2.80
C TYR A 35 -7.04 12.46 -1.98
N LEU A 36 -5.77 12.67 -2.34
CA LEU A 36 -4.66 12.10 -1.59
C LEU A 36 -4.15 13.06 -0.52
N TRP A 37 -3.70 12.49 0.59
CA TRP A 37 -2.98 13.21 1.64
C TRP A 37 -1.73 13.91 1.06
N GLN A 38 -1.49 15.15 1.44
CA GLN A 38 -0.48 16.01 0.83
C GLN A 38 0.87 16.02 1.57
N ALA A 39 1.18 14.93 2.27
CA ALA A 39 2.48 14.69 2.88
C ALA A 39 2.99 15.81 3.80
N ASP A 40 2.12 16.38 4.66
CA ASP A 40 2.55 17.34 5.68
C ASP A 40 3.61 16.69 6.59
N PRO A 41 4.88 17.17 6.57
CA PRO A 41 5.96 16.55 7.34
C PRO A 41 5.76 16.67 8.86
N ALA A 42 4.92 17.59 9.32
CA ALA A 42 4.57 17.70 10.75
C ALA A 42 3.63 16.57 11.19
N VAL A 43 2.97 15.88 10.27
CA VAL A 43 2.01 14.80 10.53
C VAL A 43 2.53 13.49 9.96
N TRP A 44 2.58 13.39 8.62
CA TRP A 44 3.12 12.23 7.89
C TRP A 44 3.65 12.67 6.52
N GLY A 45 4.96 12.59 6.35
CA GLY A 45 5.67 13.13 5.19
C GLY A 45 5.62 12.27 3.92
N ARG A 46 4.72 11.26 3.84
CA ARG A 46 4.48 10.44 2.64
C ARG A 46 3.02 10.56 2.21
N THR A 47 2.71 10.11 1.00
CA THR A 47 1.34 10.14 0.45
C THR A 47 0.84 8.73 0.14
N ALA A 48 1.57 7.97 -0.68
CA ALA A 48 1.16 6.65 -1.15
C ALA A 48 2.39 5.77 -1.44
N PRO A 49 3.20 5.43 -0.42
CA PRO A 49 4.40 4.63 -0.64
C PRO A 49 4.06 3.21 -1.10
N VAL A 50 4.89 2.67 -2.00
CA VAL A 50 4.88 1.25 -2.33
C VAL A 50 5.69 0.48 -1.30
N LEU A 51 5.19 -0.68 -0.90
CA LEU A 51 5.83 -1.56 0.08
C LEU A 51 6.39 -2.79 -0.63
N PHE A 52 7.73 -2.84 -0.79
CA PHE A 52 8.44 -3.95 -1.46
C PHE A 52 9.94 -3.93 -1.09
N PRO A 53 10.59 -5.07 -0.90
CA PRO A 53 10.08 -6.45 -0.96
C PRO A 53 9.54 -6.95 0.38
N ALA A 54 9.29 -6.03 1.32
CA ALA A 54 8.71 -6.34 2.61
C ALA A 54 7.52 -5.43 2.90
N VAL A 55 6.49 -5.95 3.55
CA VAL A 55 5.44 -5.17 4.22
C VAL A 55 5.64 -5.28 5.72
N GLY A 56 5.35 -4.21 6.48
CA GLY A 56 5.62 -4.18 7.90
C GLY A 56 7.10 -4.25 8.25
N LYS A 57 7.40 -4.64 9.48
CA LYS A 57 8.74 -4.76 10.03
C LYS A 57 9.18 -6.22 10.11
N MET A 58 10.43 -6.50 9.77
CA MET A 58 11.08 -7.79 10.07
C MET A 58 11.48 -7.82 11.55
N HIS A 59 11.30 -8.96 12.21
CA HIS A 59 11.51 -9.09 13.67
C HIS A 59 12.92 -8.66 14.12
N THR A 60 13.92 -8.96 13.31
CA THR A 60 15.33 -8.70 13.61
C THR A 60 15.96 -7.65 12.69
N ASP A 61 15.15 -6.75 12.10
CA ASP A 61 15.58 -5.76 11.09
C ASP A 61 16.31 -6.41 9.89
N GLY A 62 15.91 -7.64 9.55
CA GLY A 62 16.48 -8.40 8.45
C GLY A 62 15.93 -9.82 8.38
N TYR A 63 16.46 -10.61 7.46
CA TYR A 63 16.01 -11.98 7.20
C TYR A 63 17.19 -12.88 6.83
N ILE A 64 16.98 -14.19 6.89
CA ILE A 64 17.93 -15.21 6.43
C ILE A 64 17.45 -15.78 5.09
N TYR A 65 18.35 -15.83 4.13
CA TYR A 65 18.16 -16.52 2.86
C TYR A 65 19.44 -17.29 2.50
N GLU A 66 19.33 -18.56 2.14
CA GLU A 66 20.47 -19.46 1.84
C GLU A 66 21.59 -19.43 2.92
N ASN A 67 21.19 -19.38 4.19
CA ASN A 67 22.05 -19.29 5.39
C ASN A 67 22.83 -17.96 5.55
N GLU A 68 22.61 -16.98 4.70
CA GLU A 68 23.16 -15.64 4.82
C GLU A 68 22.12 -14.68 5.40
N ARG A 69 22.59 -13.70 6.19
CA ARG A 69 21.72 -12.68 6.79
C ARG A 69 21.74 -11.41 5.97
N TYR A 70 20.58 -10.93 5.62
CA TYR A 70 20.35 -9.70 4.85
C TYR A 70 19.57 -8.67 5.69
N PRO A 71 20.01 -7.39 5.70
CA PRO A 71 19.25 -6.32 6.36
C PRO A 71 18.01 -5.99 5.55
N MET A 72 16.91 -5.66 6.24
CA MET A 72 15.68 -5.18 5.61
C MET A 72 14.98 -4.15 6.49
N ALA A 73 14.81 -2.96 5.97
CA ALA A 73 14.07 -1.90 6.65
C ALA A 73 12.57 -2.19 6.66
N LYS A 74 11.84 -1.59 7.60
CA LYS A 74 10.37 -1.60 7.60
C LYS A 74 9.84 -1.15 6.23
N HIS A 75 8.94 -1.94 5.65
CA HIS A 75 8.34 -1.74 4.33
C HIS A 75 9.31 -1.85 3.14
N GLY A 76 10.50 -2.41 3.34
CA GLY A 76 11.47 -2.60 2.28
C GLY A 76 12.12 -1.31 1.78
N PHE A 77 12.60 -1.33 0.56
CA PHE A 77 13.39 -0.24 -0.04
C PHE A 77 12.70 0.46 -1.22
N ALA A 78 11.71 -0.15 -1.86
CA ALA A 78 11.16 0.39 -3.12
C ALA A 78 10.59 1.80 -2.97
N ARG A 79 10.01 2.13 -1.81
CA ARG A 79 9.46 3.46 -1.52
C ARG A 79 10.50 4.60 -1.50
N ASP A 80 11.79 4.26 -1.46
CA ASP A 80 12.91 5.20 -1.47
C ASP A 80 13.82 4.99 -2.69
N ALA A 81 13.49 4.03 -3.57
CA ALA A 81 14.23 3.74 -4.79
C ALA A 81 13.90 4.78 -5.89
N GLN A 82 14.89 5.07 -6.74
CA GLN A 82 14.71 5.93 -7.90
C GLN A 82 14.23 5.08 -9.07
N PHE A 83 13.00 5.35 -9.51
CA PHE A 83 12.42 4.75 -10.70
C PHE A 83 12.70 5.60 -11.93
N GLU A 84 12.69 4.98 -13.09
CA GLU A 84 12.84 5.62 -14.40
C GLU A 84 11.51 5.55 -15.18
N VAL A 85 11.29 6.51 -16.08
CA VAL A 85 10.13 6.47 -16.97
C VAL A 85 10.36 5.44 -18.06
N GLU A 86 9.56 4.36 -18.08
CA GLU A 86 9.56 3.38 -19.17
C GLU A 86 8.63 3.84 -20.31
N GLU A 87 7.42 4.30 -19.97
CA GLU A 87 6.43 4.78 -20.92
C GLU A 87 5.60 5.92 -20.33
N LYS A 88 5.20 6.87 -21.16
CA LYS A 88 4.31 7.98 -20.79
C LYS A 88 3.43 8.44 -21.96
N SER A 89 2.14 8.67 -21.65
CA SER A 89 1.19 9.38 -22.53
C SER A 89 0.46 10.49 -21.75
N GLU A 90 -0.57 11.09 -22.32
CA GLU A 90 -1.43 12.03 -21.58
C GLU A 90 -2.07 11.39 -20.36
N GLY A 91 -2.70 10.22 -20.53
CA GLY A 91 -3.47 9.52 -19.50
C GLY A 91 -2.79 8.29 -18.91
N SER A 92 -1.53 7.99 -19.24
CA SER A 92 -0.83 6.82 -18.71
C SER A 92 0.63 7.08 -18.41
N LEU A 93 1.16 6.34 -17.42
CA LEU A 93 2.55 6.40 -17.00
C LEU A 93 2.98 5.01 -16.54
N THR A 94 4.14 4.55 -17.01
CA THR A 94 4.83 3.39 -16.47
C THR A 94 6.20 3.82 -15.95
N LEU A 95 6.45 3.52 -14.69
CA LEU A 95 7.75 3.68 -14.06
C LEU A 95 8.36 2.31 -13.83
N VAL A 96 9.66 2.19 -14.07
CA VAL A 96 10.42 0.94 -13.93
C VAL A 96 11.58 1.10 -12.97
N TYR A 97 11.86 0.05 -12.22
CA TYR A 97 13.02 -0.06 -11.34
C TYR A 97 13.68 -1.43 -11.49
N THR A 98 15.00 -1.43 -11.61
CA THR A 98 15.86 -2.64 -11.59
C THR A 98 16.88 -2.51 -10.47
N PRO A 99 17.21 -3.61 -9.75
CA PRO A 99 18.15 -3.55 -8.65
C PRO A 99 19.58 -3.32 -9.16
N ASP A 100 20.29 -2.41 -8.51
CA ASP A 100 21.73 -2.27 -8.63
C ASP A 100 22.47 -3.24 -7.67
N GLU A 101 23.79 -3.28 -7.73
CA GLU A 101 24.62 -4.14 -6.87
C GLU A 101 24.45 -3.86 -5.37
N LYS A 102 24.11 -2.62 -5.00
CA LYS A 102 23.85 -2.24 -3.61
C LYS A 102 22.55 -2.87 -3.11
N ILE A 103 21.52 -2.88 -3.94
CA ILE A 103 20.25 -3.53 -3.62
C ILE A 103 20.38 -5.03 -3.61
N LYS A 104 21.13 -5.62 -4.55
CA LYS A 104 21.41 -7.06 -4.57
C LYS A 104 22.18 -7.53 -3.31
N ALA A 105 23.02 -6.69 -2.74
CA ALA A 105 23.66 -6.96 -1.45
C ALA A 105 22.70 -7.02 -0.26
N MET A 106 21.50 -6.44 -0.37
CA MET A 106 20.46 -6.48 0.66
C MET A 106 19.31 -7.44 0.30
N TYR A 107 19.11 -7.69 -1.00
CA TYR A 107 18.02 -8.52 -1.52
C TYR A 107 18.53 -9.24 -2.79
N PRO A 108 19.08 -10.48 -2.64
CA PRO A 108 19.90 -11.14 -3.65
C PRO A 108 19.04 -11.81 -4.76
N PHE A 109 18.17 -11.03 -5.37
CA PHE A 109 17.32 -11.47 -6.48
C PHE A 109 17.43 -10.50 -7.65
N ASP A 110 17.43 -11.04 -8.86
CA ASP A 110 17.27 -10.27 -10.09
C ASP A 110 15.78 -10.12 -10.40
N PHE A 111 15.33 -8.88 -10.55
CA PHE A 111 13.92 -8.59 -10.84
C PHE A 111 13.78 -7.27 -11.61
N VAL A 112 12.62 -7.11 -12.22
CA VAL A 112 12.15 -5.83 -12.72
C VAL A 112 10.86 -5.49 -11.98
N PHE A 113 10.81 -4.29 -11.39
CA PHE A 113 9.59 -3.76 -10.77
C PHE A 113 9.00 -2.66 -11.64
N ARG A 114 7.72 -2.78 -12.01
CA ARG A 114 7.00 -1.73 -12.73
C ARG A 114 5.84 -1.22 -11.90
N ALA A 115 5.67 0.11 -11.88
CA ALA A 115 4.47 0.78 -11.38
C ALA A 115 3.76 1.41 -12.57
N ARG A 116 2.56 0.91 -12.88
CA ARG A 116 1.74 1.39 -14.01
C ARG A 116 0.56 2.18 -13.52
N PHE A 117 0.25 3.27 -14.19
CA PHE A 117 -0.86 4.16 -13.88
C PHE A 117 -1.62 4.50 -15.15
N THR A 118 -2.96 4.43 -15.11
CA THR A 118 -3.83 4.77 -16.23
C THR A 118 -5.07 5.50 -15.74
N LEU A 119 -5.46 6.57 -16.44
CA LEU A 119 -6.63 7.41 -16.13
C LEU A 119 -7.72 7.20 -17.18
N GLU A 120 -8.90 6.74 -16.76
CA GLU A 120 -10.09 6.58 -17.61
C GLU A 120 -11.31 7.21 -16.96
N GLY A 121 -11.84 8.29 -17.54
CA GLY A 121 -12.93 9.05 -16.93
C GLY A 121 -12.55 9.51 -15.52
N ARG A 122 -13.26 9.09 -14.51
CA ARG A 122 -13.01 9.40 -13.09
C ARG A 122 -12.25 8.28 -12.34
N LYS A 123 -11.71 7.31 -13.07
CA LYS A 123 -11.04 6.14 -12.52
C LYS A 123 -9.54 6.21 -12.77
N LEU A 124 -8.76 6.06 -11.72
CA LEU A 124 -7.35 5.71 -11.73
C LEU A 124 -7.24 4.19 -11.59
N SER A 125 -6.60 3.54 -12.55
CA SER A 125 -6.12 2.17 -12.44
C SER A 125 -4.61 2.20 -12.24
N PHE A 126 -4.11 1.49 -11.22
CA PHE A 126 -2.68 1.32 -11.06
C PHE A 126 -2.34 -0.12 -10.68
N SER A 127 -1.16 -0.56 -11.07
CA SER A 127 -0.64 -1.87 -10.71
C SER A 127 0.82 -1.82 -10.34
N TYR A 128 1.19 -2.71 -9.43
CA TYR A 128 2.58 -3.05 -9.17
C TYR A 128 2.87 -4.42 -9.77
N GLU A 129 3.89 -4.47 -10.61
CA GLU A 129 4.30 -5.69 -11.33
C GLU A 129 5.72 -6.04 -10.91
N VAL A 130 5.94 -7.28 -10.50
CA VAL A 130 7.25 -7.81 -10.15
C VAL A 130 7.54 -8.97 -11.09
N GLU A 131 8.54 -8.81 -11.93
CA GLU A 131 9.05 -9.83 -12.84
C GLU A 131 10.33 -10.42 -12.25
N ASN A 132 10.35 -11.72 -12.01
CA ASN A 132 11.56 -12.43 -11.62
C ASN A 132 12.42 -12.70 -12.85
N THR A 133 13.48 -11.94 -13.04
CA THR A 133 14.43 -12.08 -14.16
C THR A 133 15.64 -12.97 -13.83
N GLY A 134 15.70 -13.47 -12.60
CA GLY A 134 16.74 -14.39 -12.15
C GLY A 134 16.45 -15.85 -12.53
N ASP A 135 17.31 -16.72 -12.07
CA ASP A 135 17.26 -18.18 -12.32
C ASP A 135 16.71 -18.99 -11.13
N LYS A 136 16.47 -18.31 -9.99
CA LYS A 136 15.95 -18.91 -8.75
C LYS A 136 14.55 -18.37 -8.42
N THR A 137 13.81 -19.11 -7.60
CA THR A 137 12.58 -18.61 -7.02
C THR A 137 12.88 -17.43 -6.10
N MET A 138 12.22 -16.30 -6.31
CA MET A 138 12.30 -15.13 -5.44
C MET A 138 11.14 -15.09 -4.45
N TYR A 139 11.37 -14.45 -3.30
CA TYR A 139 10.39 -14.33 -2.21
C TYR A 139 10.23 -12.88 -1.81
N PHE A 140 9.00 -12.38 -1.79
CA PHE A 140 8.72 -11.00 -1.41
C PHE A 140 7.33 -10.85 -0.81
N SER A 141 7.14 -9.75 -0.10
CA SER A 141 5.83 -9.20 0.24
C SER A 141 5.61 -7.93 -0.58
N LEU A 142 4.36 -7.60 -0.87
CA LEU A 142 4.00 -6.44 -1.67
C LEU A 142 2.76 -5.77 -1.09
N GLY A 143 2.76 -4.44 -0.98
CA GLY A 143 1.63 -3.69 -0.48
C GLY A 143 1.52 -2.30 -1.08
N ALA A 144 0.30 -1.77 -1.09
CA ALA A 144 0.02 -0.36 -1.36
C ALA A 144 -0.33 0.34 -0.04
N HIS A 145 0.06 1.61 0.08
CA HIS A 145 -0.17 2.40 1.30
C HIS A 145 -0.68 3.82 0.98
N PRO A 146 -1.72 3.97 0.13
CA PRO A 146 -2.26 5.29 -0.21
C PRO A 146 -3.03 5.89 0.97
N GLY A 147 -2.69 7.14 1.31
CA GLY A 147 -3.42 7.97 2.26
C GLY A 147 -4.44 8.84 1.54
N PHE A 148 -5.70 8.75 1.91
CA PHE A 148 -6.79 9.53 1.34
C PHE A 148 -7.28 10.56 2.33
N PHE A 149 -7.58 11.78 1.88
CA PHE A 149 -8.25 12.77 2.72
C PHE A 149 -9.61 12.26 3.20
N CYS A 150 -9.86 12.40 4.49
CA CYS A 150 -11.15 12.14 5.10
C CYS A 150 -11.42 13.17 6.20
N GLU A 151 -12.65 13.23 6.67
CA GLU A 151 -13.04 14.01 7.85
C GLU A 151 -13.54 13.06 8.95
N PHE A 152 -13.53 13.54 10.19
CA PHE A 152 -14.10 12.77 11.28
C PHE A 152 -15.61 12.65 11.10
N GLY A 153 -16.11 11.42 11.23
CA GLY A 153 -17.48 11.04 10.93
C GLY A 153 -17.64 10.39 9.55
N ASP A 154 -16.66 10.51 8.66
CA ASP A 154 -16.64 9.72 7.43
C ASP A 154 -16.60 8.23 7.74
N LYS A 155 -17.07 7.42 6.79
CA LYS A 155 -17.10 5.98 6.94
C LYS A 155 -16.28 5.29 5.88
N ILE A 156 -15.59 4.22 6.28
CA ILE A 156 -15.12 3.18 5.38
C ILE A 156 -16.25 2.18 5.27
N VAL A 157 -16.77 1.97 4.05
CA VAL A 157 -17.87 1.05 3.80
C VAL A 157 -17.37 -0.06 2.89
N PHE A 158 -17.48 -1.28 3.35
CA PHE A 158 -17.13 -2.50 2.63
C PHE A 158 -18.20 -2.85 1.59
N GLU A 159 -17.84 -3.58 0.54
CA GLU A 159 -18.81 -4.01 -0.49
C GLU A 159 -19.79 -5.06 0.03
N LYS A 160 -19.38 -5.82 1.03
CA LYS A 160 -20.15 -6.91 1.65
C LYS A 160 -20.13 -6.76 3.17
N GLU A 161 -21.05 -7.44 3.84
CA GLU A 161 -20.98 -7.63 5.28
C GLU A 161 -19.75 -8.48 5.64
N GLU A 162 -19.02 -8.01 6.62
CA GLU A 162 -17.81 -8.68 7.10
C GLU A 162 -18.07 -9.42 8.41
N ASN A 163 -17.37 -10.54 8.58
CA ASN A 163 -17.40 -11.35 9.80
C ASN A 163 -15.96 -11.62 10.23
N VAL A 164 -15.28 -10.58 10.68
CA VAL A 164 -13.87 -10.63 11.05
C VAL A 164 -13.60 -9.91 12.37
N THR A 165 -12.56 -10.32 13.06
CA THR A 165 -12.01 -9.61 14.22
C THR A 165 -10.68 -8.98 13.79
N ALA A 166 -10.65 -7.66 13.78
CA ALA A 166 -9.46 -6.87 13.46
C ALA A 166 -8.74 -6.47 14.74
N LEU A 167 -7.42 -6.44 14.71
CA LEU A 167 -6.56 -6.11 15.83
C LEU A 167 -5.82 -4.80 15.58
N PHE A 168 -5.68 -3.99 16.62
CA PHE A 168 -4.78 -2.85 16.59
C PHE A 168 -3.33 -3.30 16.79
N PHE A 169 -2.42 -2.60 16.08
CA PHE A 169 -0.98 -2.74 16.22
C PHE A 169 -0.39 -1.42 16.68
N ASN A 170 0.43 -1.47 17.72
CA ASN A 170 1.08 -0.31 18.31
C ASN A 170 2.26 0.20 17.45
N GLU A 171 2.93 1.27 17.88
CA GLU A 171 4.08 1.86 17.16
C GLU A 171 5.30 0.93 17.03
N ALA A 172 5.36 -0.13 17.86
CA ALA A 172 6.40 -1.15 17.75
C ALA A 172 6.04 -2.28 16.77
N ASP A 173 4.96 -2.12 15.99
CA ASP A 173 4.42 -3.10 15.05
C ASP A 173 4.07 -4.45 15.73
N ARG A 174 3.51 -4.36 16.93
CA ARG A 174 3.02 -5.51 17.71
C ARG A 174 1.54 -5.37 17.98
N PRO A 175 0.79 -6.49 18.10
CA PRO A 175 -0.59 -6.44 18.57
C PRO A 175 -0.68 -5.62 19.84
N ASN A 176 -1.60 -4.65 19.87
CA ASN A 176 -1.82 -3.80 21.02
C ASN A 176 -2.78 -4.49 22.00
N GLU A 177 -2.24 -5.18 22.99
CA GLU A 177 -3.00 -5.92 24.00
C GLU A 177 -3.89 -5.00 24.87
N ASN A 178 -3.63 -3.69 24.90
CA ASN A 178 -4.42 -2.72 25.64
C ASN A 178 -5.61 -2.16 24.83
N ALA A 179 -5.68 -2.46 23.54
CA ALA A 179 -6.77 -2.03 22.67
C ALA A 179 -7.82 -3.13 22.48
N ALA A 180 -9.08 -2.76 22.63
CA ALA A 180 -10.15 -3.68 22.29
C ALA A 180 -10.13 -3.98 20.78
N PRO A 181 -10.32 -5.25 20.37
CA PRO A 181 -10.42 -5.58 18.96
C PRO A 181 -11.65 -4.96 18.33
N VAL A 182 -11.57 -4.65 17.02
CA VAL A 182 -12.73 -4.23 16.24
C VAL A 182 -13.41 -5.48 15.69
N VAL A 183 -14.64 -5.75 16.12
CA VAL A 183 -15.43 -6.89 15.66
C VAL A 183 -16.44 -6.42 14.62
N LEU A 184 -16.26 -6.88 13.38
CA LEU A 184 -17.26 -6.79 12.34
C LEU A 184 -18.04 -8.12 12.33
N CYS A 185 -19.31 -8.08 12.70
CA CYS A 185 -20.20 -9.23 12.71
C CYS A 185 -21.49 -8.84 11.99
N GLY A 186 -21.64 -9.24 10.73
CA GLY A 186 -22.70 -8.79 9.84
C GLY A 186 -22.65 -7.28 9.59
N LYS A 187 -21.47 -6.67 9.64
CA LYS A 187 -21.29 -5.22 9.45
C LYS A 187 -20.51 -4.92 8.19
N ALA A 188 -20.93 -3.90 7.47
CA ALA A 188 -20.28 -3.44 6.27
C ALA A 188 -19.58 -2.09 6.43
N GLU A 189 -19.48 -1.51 7.64
CA GLU A 189 -18.93 -0.17 7.79
C GLU A 189 -18.11 0.03 9.08
N LEU A 190 -17.16 0.96 9.00
CA LEU A 190 -16.39 1.52 10.11
C LEU A 190 -16.49 3.04 10.06
N THR A 191 -16.85 3.68 11.17
CA THR A 191 -16.85 5.14 11.28
C THR A 191 -15.48 5.62 11.74
N LEU A 192 -14.91 6.58 11.01
CA LEU A 192 -13.62 7.21 11.34
C LEU A 192 -13.86 8.30 12.38
N THR A 193 -13.52 8.03 13.63
CA THR A 193 -13.55 9.03 14.70
C THR A 193 -12.16 9.65 14.91
N ARG A 194 -12.10 10.74 15.64
CA ARG A 194 -10.84 11.42 15.96
C ARG A 194 -9.87 10.49 16.70
N GLU A 195 -10.41 9.65 17.55
CA GLU A 195 -9.68 8.75 18.44
C GLU A 195 -9.42 7.37 17.82
N PHE A 196 -9.99 7.10 16.65
CA PHE A 196 -10.00 5.76 16.06
C PHE A 196 -8.59 5.13 15.97
N PHE A 197 -7.58 5.93 15.64
CA PHE A 197 -6.20 5.46 15.49
C PHE A 197 -5.29 5.75 16.70
N GLU A 198 -5.83 6.17 17.86
CA GLU A 198 -5.04 6.31 19.09
C GLU A 198 -4.46 4.96 19.55
N SER A 199 -5.13 3.87 19.23
CA SER A 199 -4.69 2.51 19.52
C SER A 199 -3.66 1.95 18.53
N GLY A 200 -3.32 2.70 17.46
CA GLY A 200 -2.38 2.33 16.42
C GLY A 200 -3.05 1.98 15.08
N SER A 201 -2.37 1.21 14.24
CA SER A 201 -2.89 0.73 12.97
C SER A 201 -3.84 -0.45 13.16
N LEU A 202 -4.91 -0.53 12.37
CA LEU A 202 -5.88 -1.63 12.42
C LEU A 202 -5.58 -2.64 11.33
N CYS A 203 -5.29 -3.88 11.71
CA CYS A 203 -5.11 -5.01 10.81
C CYS A 203 -6.39 -5.83 10.71
N LEU A 204 -6.99 -5.89 9.53
CA LEU A 204 -8.07 -6.79 9.22
C LEU A 204 -7.48 -8.07 8.57
N PRO A 205 -7.88 -9.27 9.05
CA PRO A 205 -7.59 -10.52 8.34
C PRO A 205 -8.30 -10.52 6.98
N PRO A 206 -8.20 -11.59 6.17
CA PRO A 206 -8.87 -11.62 4.88
C PRO A 206 -10.36 -11.27 5.00
N VAL A 207 -10.77 -10.19 4.33
CA VAL A 207 -12.15 -9.71 4.28
C VAL A 207 -12.88 -10.35 3.10
N ALA A 208 -14.23 -10.41 3.16
CA ALA A 208 -15.07 -10.93 2.07
C ALA A 208 -15.18 -9.95 0.90
N SER A 209 -14.99 -8.66 1.17
CA SER A 209 -14.99 -7.58 0.18
C SER A 209 -13.68 -7.53 -0.60
N GLU A 210 -13.76 -7.12 -1.85
CA GLU A 210 -12.61 -6.89 -2.72
C GLU A 210 -12.32 -5.39 -2.92
N GLY A 211 -13.10 -4.55 -2.23
CA GLY A 211 -12.99 -3.10 -2.24
C GLY A 211 -13.74 -2.45 -1.09
N VAL A 212 -13.48 -1.17 -0.94
CA VAL A 212 -14.14 -0.29 0.03
C VAL A 212 -14.47 1.05 -0.61
N ARG A 213 -15.35 1.82 0.02
CA ARG A 213 -15.58 3.21 -0.34
C ARG A 213 -15.52 4.11 0.87
N LEU A 214 -15.12 5.35 0.66
CA LEU A 214 -15.24 6.40 1.65
C LEU A 214 -16.57 7.14 1.43
N GLU A 215 -17.34 7.27 2.50
CA GLU A 215 -18.63 7.96 2.51
C GLU A 215 -18.64 9.10 3.51
N ARG A 216 -19.30 10.20 3.10
CA ARG A 216 -19.65 11.35 3.93
C ARG A 216 -21.14 11.62 3.77
N ASP A 217 -21.85 11.76 4.87
CA ASP A 217 -23.30 12.03 4.88
C ASP A 217 -24.11 11.04 4.00
N GLY A 218 -23.71 9.76 4.02
CA GLY A 218 -24.35 8.69 3.25
C GLY A 218 -24.06 8.72 1.74
N LYS A 219 -23.11 9.55 1.29
CA LYS A 219 -22.69 9.64 -0.12
C LYS A 219 -21.23 9.20 -0.30
N ALA A 220 -21.05 8.22 -1.17
CA ALA A 220 -19.70 7.82 -1.56
C ALA A 220 -19.03 8.96 -2.34
N TYR A 221 -17.78 9.25 -1.98
CA TYR A 221 -16.96 10.24 -2.69
C TYR A 221 -15.67 9.65 -3.27
N MET A 222 -15.27 8.45 -2.82
CA MET A 222 -14.16 7.69 -3.35
C MET A 222 -14.43 6.19 -3.17
N LYS A 223 -14.06 5.39 -4.16
CA LYS A 223 -14.08 3.92 -4.08
C LYS A 223 -12.70 3.39 -4.42
N MET A 224 -12.26 2.38 -3.69
CA MET A 224 -11.02 1.65 -3.96
C MET A 224 -11.33 0.16 -4.09
N HIS A 225 -10.90 -0.44 -5.19
CA HIS A 225 -10.98 -1.88 -5.40
C HIS A 225 -9.54 -2.44 -5.49
N PHE A 226 -9.27 -3.49 -4.74
CA PHE A 226 -7.94 -4.08 -4.59
C PHE A 226 -7.93 -5.61 -4.74
N GLY A 227 -9.11 -6.20 -5.03
CA GLY A 227 -9.23 -7.64 -5.16
C GLY A 227 -9.11 -8.38 -3.83
N LYS A 228 -8.82 -9.67 -3.89
CA LYS A 228 -8.60 -10.49 -2.69
C LYS A 228 -7.18 -10.32 -2.20
N VAL A 229 -7.04 -9.84 -0.98
CA VAL A 229 -5.75 -9.67 -0.31
C VAL A 229 -5.72 -10.42 1.02
N PRO A 230 -4.56 -10.95 1.44
CA PRO A 230 -4.43 -11.61 2.74
C PRO A 230 -4.70 -10.71 3.94
N HIS A 231 -4.39 -9.42 3.82
CA HIS A 231 -4.59 -8.45 4.88
C HIS A 231 -5.00 -7.09 4.30
N LEU A 232 -5.92 -6.43 4.99
CA LEU A 232 -6.23 -5.03 4.78
C LEU A 232 -5.84 -4.25 6.04
N TRP A 233 -4.96 -3.27 5.89
CA TRP A 233 -4.58 -2.39 6.97
C TRP A 233 -5.24 -1.03 6.81
N LEU A 234 -5.65 -0.47 7.94
CA LEU A 234 -6.14 0.90 8.04
C LEU A 234 -5.26 1.65 9.03
N TRP A 235 -4.78 2.81 8.62
CA TRP A 235 -3.92 3.61 9.47
C TRP A 235 -4.09 5.11 9.19
N ALA A 236 -3.92 5.91 10.24
CA ALA A 236 -3.65 7.33 10.18
C ALA A 236 -2.81 7.75 11.39
N LYS A 237 -2.24 8.94 11.34
CA LYS A 237 -1.81 9.59 12.58
C LYS A 237 -3.06 9.99 13.37
N PRO A 238 -3.09 9.78 14.70
CA PRO A 238 -4.19 10.26 15.54
C PRO A 238 -4.52 11.73 15.27
N HIS A 239 -5.80 12.06 15.21
CA HIS A 239 -6.33 13.40 14.95
C HIS A 239 -6.01 14.00 13.56
N ALA A 240 -5.47 13.24 12.63
CA ALA A 240 -5.20 13.70 11.26
C ALA A 240 -6.38 13.44 10.33
N ASN A 241 -6.58 14.34 9.35
CA ASN A 241 -7.69 14.27 8.39
C ASN A 241 -7.34 13.43 7.15
N PHE A 242 -6.84 12.22 7.38
CA PHE A 242 -6.62 11.22 6.33
C PHE A 242 -6.76 9.81 6.89
N VAL A 243 -6.94 8.87 6.01
CA VAL A 243 -6.86 7.44 6.30
C VAL A 243 -6.07 6.73 5.20
N CYS A 244 -5.11 5.91 5.58
CA CYS A 244 -4.48 4.96 4.68
C CYS A 244 -5.34 3.72 4.57
N ILE A 245 -5.59 3.27 3.35
CA ILE A 245 -6.29 2.02 3.03
C ILE A 245 -5.26 1.14 2.34
N GLU A 246 -4.80 0.11 3.02
CA GLU A 246 -3.56 -0.57 2.69
C GLU A 246 -3.79 -2.06 2.43
N PRO A 247 -4.06 -2.44 1.18
CA PRO A 247 -4.11 -3.85 0.83
C PRO A 247 -2.67 -4.42 0.72
N TRP A 248 -2.41 -5.52 1.46
CA TRP A 248 -1.10 -6.16 1.55
C TRP A 248 -1.13 -7.63 1.18
N TYR A 249 -0.13 -8.05 0.39
CA TYR A 249 0.35 -9.42 0.27
C TYR A 249 1.54 -9.59 1.21
N GLY A 250 1.27 -10.09 2.39
CA GLY A 250 2.19 -10.21 3.52
C GLY A 250 1.55 -9.78 4.83
N ALA A 251 2.31 -9.83 5.89
CA ALA A 251 1.90 -9.40 7.23
C ALA A 251 3.08 -8.87 8.02
N ASP A 252 2.81 -8.04 9.03
CA ASP A 252 3.77 -7.79 10.10
C ASP A 252 4.09 -9.08 10.85
N GLU A 253 5.31 -9.21 11.34
CA GLU A 253 5.73 -10.39 12.08
C GLU A 253 5.30 -10.31 13.53
N CYS A 254 4.18 -10.96 13.85
CA CYS A 254 3.74 -11.15 15.24
C CYS A 254 4.60 -12.20 15.98
N VAL A 255 5.22 -13.12 15.21
CA VAL A 255 6.08 -14.18 15.72
C VAL A 255 7.40 -14.10 14.97
N PRO A 256 8.55 -14.29 15.66
CA PRO A 256 9.85 -14.29 15.00
C PRO A 256 9.92 -15.34 13.89
N VAL A 257 10.17 -14.87 12.67
CA VAL A 257 10.46 -15.72 11.52
C VAL A 257 11.79 -15.22 10.95
N GLU A 258 12.77 -16.11 10.94
CA GLU A 258 14.12 -15.72 10.51
C GLU A 258 14.30 -15.84 9.00
N THR A 259 13.71 -16.87 8.38
CA THR A 259 13.86 -17.16 6.95
C THR A 259 12.81 -16.43 6.13
N LEU A 260 13.25 -15.77 5.06
CA LEU A 260 12.37 -14.98 4.18
C LEU A 260 11.20 -15.81 3.63
N LYS A 261 11.45 -17.04 3.20
CA LYS A 261 10.44 -17.94 2.61
C LYS A 261 9.33 -18.37 3.58
N ASP A 262 9.60 -18.32 4.88
CA ASP A 262 8.66 -18.77 5.93
C ASP A 262 7.82 -17.60 6.49
N LYS A 263 8.07 -16.36 6.01
CA LYS A 263 7.29 -15.19 6.40
C LYS A 263 5.82 -15.36 5.99
N LYS A 264 4.91 -15.05 6.90
CA LYS A 264 3.47 -15.18 6.65
C LYS A 264 3.01 -14.35 5.46
N GLY A 265 2.32 -14.98 4.52
CA GLY A 265 1.80 -14.32 3.33
C GLY A 265 2.85 -13.92 2.31
N ILE A 266 4.07 -14.46 2.41
CA ILE A 266 5.13 -14.25 1.42
C ILE A 266 4.69 -14.75 0.02
N ILE A 267 4.99 -13.99 -1.00
CA ILE A 267 4.83 -14.41 -2.40
C ILE A 267 6.08 -15.17 -2.81
N SER A 268 5.88 -16.36 -3.38
CA SER A 268 6.92 -17.17 -4.01
C SER A 268 6.75 -17.05 -5.53
N LEU A 269 7.73 -16.48 -6.22
CA LEU A 269 7.68 -16.23 -7.65
C LEU A 269 8.81 -16.97 -8.37
N GLU A 270 8.44 -17.95 -9.17
CA GLU A 270 9.39 -18.74 -9.95
C GLU A 270 10.14 -17.90 -10.99
N ALA A 271 11.32 -18.36 -11.39
CA ALA A 271 12.13 -17.75 -12.46
C ALA A 271 11.31 -17.49 -13.73
N GLY A 272 11.46 -16.33 -14.33
CA GLY A 272 10.78 -15.91 -15.56
C GLY A 272 9.27 -15.68 -15.41
N LYS A 273 8.73 -15.62 -14.18
CA LYS A 273 7.32 -15.30 -13.92
C LYS A 273 7.14 -13.85 -13.50
N THR A 274 5.91 -13.35 -13.68
CA THR A 274 5.51 -12.01 -13.26
C THR A 274 4.33 -12.11 -12.29
N PHE A 275 4.40 -11.40 -11.19
CA PHE A 275 3.29 -11.17 -10.28
C PHE A 275 2.73 -9.77 -10.52
N VAL A 276 1.40 -9.65 -10.60
CA VAL A 276 0.71 -8.38 -10.84
C VAL A 276 -0.28 -8.12 -9.72
N PHE A 277 -0.21 -6.93 -9.13
CA PHE A 277 -1.13 -6.45 -8.11
C PHE A 277 -1.91 -5.24 -8.62
N PRO A 278 -3.11 -5.43 -9.19
CA PRO A 278 -3.93 -4.36 -9.72
C PRO A 278 -4.81 -3.72 -8.63
N ILE A 279 -4.93 -2.39 -8.69
CA ILE A 279 -5.79 -1.58 -7.81
C ILE A 279 -6.49 -0.52 -8.65
N THR A 280 -7.74 -0.20 -8.31
CA THR A 280 -8.44 0.92 -8.92
C THR A 280 -8.98 1.88 -7.87
N VAL A 281 -8.97 3.16 -8.19
CA VAL A 281 -9.58 4.23 -7.38
C VAL A 281 -10.52 5.04 -8.27
N GLU A 282 -11.79 5.14 -7.89
CA GLU A 282 -12.81 5.96 -8.55
C GLU A 282 -13.19 7.13 -7.64
N ILE A 283 -13.19 8.38 -8.21
CA ILE A 283 -13.43 9.64 -7.47
C ILE A 283 -14.56 10.48 -8.07
#